data_10739089281dd97f69c3324dd6f2c725
#
_entry.id   10739089281dd97f69c3324dd6f2c725
#
_cell.length_a   1.000
_cell.length_b   1.000
_cell.length_c   1.000
_cell.angle_alpha   90.00
_cell.angle_beta   90.00
_cell.angle_gamma   90.00
#
_symmetry.space_group_name_H-M   'P 1'
#
loop_
_entity.id
_entity.type
_entity.pdbx_description
1 polymer ?
#
loop_
_entity_poly.entity_id
_entity_poly.type
_entity_poly.pdbx_seq_one_letter_code
_entity_poly.pdbx_strand_id
1 'polypeptide(L)'
;PAGLSYHSGHAWAAKESRNVVRIGLDDFAVRLLGKVDQLDLPARGRWLRQGEKGWTLARGGHRFEMLSPIEGEVVDVNPEVLKDPSVIHKDPYGLGWLVAVNSPAADSNLKNLLRGRLAQRWMEESVATLHTHFSPSAGVHLQDGGHAVSDVLSALPEDRWERVVRELFLA
;
A
#
# COMPACT_ATOMS: atom_id res chain seq x y z
N PRO A 1 -1.10 -12.02 6.40
CA PRO A 1 -2.00 -12.32 7.50
C PRO A 1 -3.34 -12.88 7.01
N ALA A 2 -3.94 -13.79 7.80
CA ALA A 2 -5.21 -14.38 7.45
C ALA A 2 -6.34 -13.35 7.51
N GLY A 3 -7.33 -13.48 6.63
CA GLY A 3 -8.50 -12.60 6.61
C GLY A 3 -8.31 -11.27 5.89
N LEU A 4 -7.14 -11.02 5.30
CA LEU A 4 -6.88 -9.83 4.51
C LEU A 4 -7.10 -10.10 3.02
N SER A 5 -7.57 -9.07 2.33
CA SER A 5 -7.64 -9.02 0.87
C SER A 5 -6.73 -7.90 0.37
N TYR A 6 -6.16 -8.04 -0.83
CA TYR A 6 -5.16 -7.13 -1.34
C TYR A 6 -5.56 -6.61 -2.72
N HIS A 7 -5.46 -5.30 -2.89
CA HIS A 7 -5.50 -4.69 -4.22
C HIS A 7 -4.10 -4.77 -4.84
N SER A 8 -4.03 -4.97 -6.15
CA SER A 8 -2.76 -5.08 -6.87
C SER A 8 -1.87 -3.83 -6.80
N GLY A 9 -2.40 -2.72 -6.30
CA GLY A 9 -1.65 -1.51 -5.96
C GLY A 9 -1.07 -1.48 -4.55
N HIS A 10 -1.02 -2.62 -3.84
CA HIS A 10 -0.42 -2.79 -2.51
C HIS A 10 -1.18 -2.13 -1.35
N ALA A 11 -2.49 -1.96 -1.50
CA ALA A 11 -3.39 -1.65 -0.39
C ALA A 11 -4.08 -2.93 0.10
N TRP A 12 -4.19 -3.09 1.41
CA TRP A 12 -4.98 -4.17 1.98
C TRP A 12 -6.36 -3.68 2.41
N ALA A 13 -7.31 -4.62 2.46
CA ALA A 13 -8.65 -4.39 2.96
C ALA A 13 -9.05 -5.50 3.92
N ALA A 14 -9.66 -5.14 5.05
CA ALA A 14 -10.17 -6.08 6.04
C ALA A 14 -11.55 -5.65 6.51
N LYS A 15 -12.48 -6.58 6.46
CA LYS A 15 -13.85 -6.33 6.92
C LYS A 15 -13.86 -6.23 8.44
N GLU A 16 -14.25 -5.08 8.97
CA GLU A 16 -14.36 -4.84 10.40
C GLU A 16 -15.76 -5.17 10.93
N SER A 17 -16.78 -4.82 10.15
CA SER A 17 -18.17 -5.12 10.42
C SER A 17 -18.92 -5.36 9.11
N ARG A 18 -20.24 -5.50 9.14
CA ARG A 18 -21.02 -5.88 7.96
C ARG A 18 -20.70 -5.06 6.71
N ASN A 19 -20.60 -3.74 6.83
CA ASN A 19 -20.37 -2.83 5.72
C ASN A 19 -19.13 -1.95 5.89
N VAL A 20 -18.41 -2.08 7.01
CA VAL A 20 -17.23 -1.26 7.28
C VAL A 20 -15.96 -2.08 6.98
N VAL A 21 -15.11 -1.51 6.15
CA VAL A 21 -13.84 -2.10 5.72
C VAL A 21 -12.71 -1.16 6.11
N ARG A 22 -11.73 -1.69 6.84
CA ARG A 22 -10.48 -0.99 7.09
C ARG A 22 -9.51 -1.20 5.94
N ILE A 23 -8.74 -0.16 5.67
CA ILE A 23 -7.78 -0.11 4.57
C ILE A 23 -6.43 0.36 5.10
N GLY A 24 -5.36 -0.23 4.57
CA GLY A 24 -4.00 0.18 4.87
C GLY A 24 -3.03 -0.21 3.78
N LEU A 25 -1.75 -0.02 4.04
CA LEU A 25 -0.66 -0.43 3.16
C LEU A 25 -0.19 -1.83 3.54
N ASP A 26 0.13 -2.65 2.54
CA ASP A 26 0.78 -3.93 2.83
C ASP A 26 2.26 -3.72 3.22
N ASP A 27 2.89 -4.75 3.75
CA ASP A 27 4.26 -4.65 4.21
C ASP A 27 5.26 -4.49 3.07
N PHE A 28 4.92 -4.92 1.86
CA PHE A 28 5.72 -4.65 0.66
C PHE A 28 5.79 -3.14 0.38
N ALA A 29 4.64 -2.45 0.36
CA ALA A 29 4.59 -1.00 0.16
C ALA A 29 5.37 -0.26 1.25
N VAL A 30 5.20 -0.66 2.50
CA VAL A 30 5.88 -0.07 3.64
C VAL A 30 7.40 -0.20 3.54
N ARG A 31 7.89 -1.38 3.17
CA ARG A 31 9.34 -1.63 3.00
C ARG A 31 9.89 -0.90 1.79
N LEU A 32 9.14 -0.84 0.69
CA LEU A 32 9.57 -0.13 -0.51
C LEU A 32 9.74 1.35 -0.24
N LEU A 33 8.74 1.98 0.37
CA LEU A 33 8.73 3.43 0.62
C LEU A 33 9.70 3.86 1.72
N GLY A 34 9.95 2.99 2.69
CA GLY A 34 10.74 3.36 3.84
C GLY A 34 10.03 4.42 4.69
N LYS A 35 10.75 5.42 5.17
CA LYS A 35 10.19 6.45 6.03
C LYS A 35 9.25 7.39 5.28
N VAL A 36 7.97 7.33 5.61
CA VAL A 36 6.96 8.26 5.09
C VAL A 36 6.94 9.51 5.97
N ASP A 37 7.07 10.68 5.35
CA ASP A 37 7.10 11.98 6.05
C ASP A 37 5.71 12.54 6.27
N GLN A 38 4.84 12.41 5.26
CA GLN A 38 3.48 12.94 5.28
C GLN A 38 2.49 11.99 4.63
N LEU A 39 1.26 12.06 5.14
CA LEU A 39 0.10 11.36 4.58
C LEU A 39 -0.97 12.40 4.27
N ASP A 40 -1.55 12.29 3.08
CA ASP A 40 -2.74 13.03 2.68
C ASP A 40 -3.88 12.02 2.51
N LEU A 41 -4.69 11.88 3.55
CA LEU A 41 -5.79 10.92 3.61
C LEU A 41 -7.11 11.60 3.25
N PRO A 42 -8.06 10.85 2.64
CA PRO A 42 -9.35 11.41 2.29
C PRO A 42 -10.13 11.79 3.55
N ALA A 43 -10.88 12.88 3.47
CA ALA A 43 -11.71 13.35 4.57
C ALA A 43 -12.92 12.43 4.78
N ARG A 44 -13.44 12.39 6.01
CA ARG A 44 -14.73 11.76 6.29
C ARG A 44 -15.81 12.33 5.39
N GLY A 45 -16.67 11.47 4.89
CA GLY A 45 -17.76 11.83 3.99
C GLY A 45 -17.40 11.74 2.51
N ARG A 46 -16.12 11.65 2.17
CA ARG A 46 -15.70 11.46 0.79
C ARG A 46 -16.06 10.05 0.29
N TRP A 47 -16.60 9.97 -0.91
CA TRP A 47 -16.83 8.71 -1.59
C TRP A 47 -15.61 8.30 -2.39
N LEU A 48 -15.14 7.08 -2.18
CA LEU A 48 -14.07 6.47 -2.96
C LEU A 48 -14.65 5.41 -3.87
N ARG A 49 -14.05 5.23 -5.05
CA ARG A 49 -14.35 4.12 -5.95
C ARG A 49 -13.21 3.10 -5.89
N GLN A 50 -13.54 1.82 -6.04
CA GLN A 50 -12.51 0.78 -6.16
C GLN A 50 -11.61 1.06 -7.38
N GLY A 51 -10.29 1.08 -7.17
CA GLY A 51 -9.31 1.37 -8.21
C GLY A 51 -9.06 2.86 -8.50
N GLU A 52 -9.75 3.76 -7.79
CA GLU A 52 -9.50 5.21 -7.91
C GLU A 52 -8.38 5.64 -6.95
N LYS A 53 -7.70 6.74 -7.29
CA LYS A 53 -6.71 7.38 -6.41
C LYS A 53 -7.35 7.80 -5.10
N GLY A 54 -6.92 7.18 -4.01
CA GLY A 54 -7.54 7.34 -2.68
C GLY A 54 -6.77 8.25 -1.75
N TRP A 55 -5.46 8.11 -1.70
CA TRP A 55 -4.59 8.87 -0.80
C TRP A 55 -3.21 9.07 -1.39
N THR A 56 -2.47 9.99 -0.78
CA THR A 56 -1.11 10.33 -1.19
C THR A 56 -0.15 10.18 -0.02
N LEU A 57 1.01 9.66 -0.31
CA LEU A 57 2.14 9.55 0.61
C LEU A 57 3.24 10.48 0.15
N ALA A 58 3.95 11.11 1.07
CA ALA A 58 5.11 11.92 0.74
C ALA A 58 6.36 11.41 1.46
N ARG A 59 7.46 11.42 0.73
CA ARG A 59 8.78 11.06 1.24
C ARG A 59 9.83 11.91 0.54
N GLY A 60 10.59 12.69 1.31
CA GLY A 60 11.72 13.45 0.78
C GLY A 60 11.38 14.36 -0.39
N GLY A 61 10.22 15.00 -0.41
CA GLY A 61 9.74 15.85 -1.50
C GLY A 61 9.04 15.10 -2.64
N HIS A 62 9.07 13.78 -2.66
CA HIS A 62 8.34 12.95 -3.62
C HIS A 62 6.96 12.60 -3.09
N ARG A 63 5.97 12.61 -3.99
CA ARG A 63 4.58 12.26 -3.67
C ARG A 63 4.18 11.02 -4.44
N PHE A 64 3.57 10.07 -3.75
CA PHE A 64 3.11 8.81 -4.32
C PHE A 64 1.62 8.65 -4.08
N GLU A 65 0.87 8.40 -5.14
CA GLU A 65 -0.56 8.14 -5.06
C GLU A 65 -0.83 6.65 -5.00
N MET A 66 -1.85 6.25 -4.24
CA MET A 66 -2.27 4.87 -4.14
C MET A 66 -3.76 4.71 -4.45
N LEU A 67 -4.11 3.55 -4.97
CA LEU A 67 -5.47 3.24 -5.38
C LEU A 67 -6.27 2.65 -4.22
N SER A 68 -7.53 3.06 -4.10
CA SER A 68 -8.42 2.50 -3.10
C SER A 68 -8.84 1.07 -3.46
N PRO A 69 -8.75 0.12 -2.52
CA PRO A 69 -9.19 -1.24 -2.77
C PRO A 69 -10.71 -1.43 -2.69
N ILE A 70 -11.43 -0.45 -2.15
CA ILE A 70 -12.86 -0.56 -1.81
C ILE A 70 -13.62 0.68 -2.27
N GLU A 71 -14.86 0.48 -2.71
CA GLU A 71 -15.80 1.58 -2.97
C GLU A 71 -16.66 1.84 -1.74
N GLY A 72 -16.81 3.10 -1.39
CA GLY A 72 -17.69 3.52 -0.30
C GLY A 72 -17.35 4.89 0.27
N GLU A 73 -18.07 5.26 1.32
CA GLU A 73 -17.89 6.53 2.01
C GLU A 73 -16.85 6.38 3.13
N VAL A 74 -15.89 7.29 3.18
CA VAL A 74 -14.92 7.35 4.28
C VAL A 74 -15.65 7.74 5.56
N VAL A 75 -15.67 6.84 6.54
CA VAL A 75 -16.34 7.05 7.83
C VAL A 75 -15.38 7.28 8.97
N ASP A 76 -14.12 6.90 8.80
CA ASP A 76 -13.08 7.15 9.80
C ASP A 76 -11.71 7.27 9.16
N VAL A 77 -10.88 8.09 9.77
CA VAL A 77 -9.48 8.31 9.39
C VAL A 77 -8.63 8.10 10.63
N ASN A 78 -7.56 7.30 10.51
CA ASN A 78 -6.72 6.99 11.66
C ASN A 78 -5.93 8.23 12.12
N PRO A 79 -6.24 8.82 13.29
CA PRO A 79 -5.53 10.00 13.76
C PRO A 79 -4.08 9.69 14.18
N GLU A 80 -3.79 8.45 14.55
CA GLU A 80 -2.46 8.07 15.01
C GLU A 80 -1.42 8.10 13.89
N VAL A 81 -1.80 7.66 12.68
CA VAL A 81 -0.88 7.69 11.53
C VAL A 81 -0.67 9.12 11.00
N LEU A 82 -1.65 10.00 11.17
CA LEU A 82 -1.51 11.42 10.82
C LEU A 82 -0.56 12.13 11.79
N LYS A 83 -0.60 11.74 13.05
CA LYS A 83 0.24 12.29 14.10
C LYS A 83 1.68 11.76 14.03
N ASP A 84 1.82 10.46 13.76
CA ASP A 84 3.10 9.77 13.65
C ASP A 84 3.05 8.72 12.53
N PRO A 85 3.48 9.06 11.32
CA PRO A 85 3.48 8.12 10.19
C PRO A 85 4.31 6.86 10.42
N SER A 86 5.24 6.86 11.39
CA SER A 86 6.05 5.67 11.69
C SER A 86 5.23 4.48 12.20
N VAL A 87 4.02 4.71 12.67
CA VAL A 87 3.09 3.64 13.08
C VAL A 87 2.79 2.68 11.94
N ILE A 88 2.75 3.18 10.69
CA ILE A 88 2.56 2.35 9.51
C ILE A 88 3.67 1.31 9.37
N HIS A 89 4.91 1.68 9.67
CA HIS A 89 6.05 0.76 9.61
C HIS A 89 6.05 -0.27 10.72
N LYS A 90 5.63 0.15 11.91
CA LYS A 90 5.66 -0.71 13.10
C LYS A 90 4.60 -1.80 13.04
N ASP A 91 3.41 -1.45 12.54
CA ASP A 91 2.28 -2.36 12.52
C ASP A 91 1.33 -2.04 11.35
N PRO A 92 1.73 -2.34 10.10
CA PRO A 92 0.97 -1.96 8.92
C PRO A 92 -0.43 -2.59 8.84
N TYR A 93 -0.62 -3.76 9.42
CA TYR A 93 -1.88 -4.49 9.38
C TYR A 93 -2.79 -4.28 10.60
N GLY A 94 -2.28 -3.63 11.64
CA GLY A 94 -3.01 -3.36 12.86
C GLY A 94 -3.15 -1.86 13.10
N LEU A 95 -2.34 -1.30 14.01
CA LEU A 95 -2.39 0.10 14.40
C LEU A 95 -2.11 1.08 13.25
N GLY A 96 -1.46 0.61 12.19
CA GLY A 96 -1.12 1.41 11.00
C GLY A 96 -2.20 1.46 9.93
N TRP A 97 -3.43 1.10 10.24
CA TRP A 97 -4.54 1.29 9.29
C TRP A 97 -4.69 2.77 8.92
N LEU A 98 -5.19 3.05 7.71
CA LEU A 98 -5.28 4.42 7.20
C LEU A 98 -6.69 4.99 7.32
N VAL A 99 -7.66 4.32 6.72
CA VAL A 99 -9.06 4.76 6.69
C VAL A 99 -10.01 3.59 6.89
N ALA A 100 -11.21 3.89 7.33
CA ALA A 100 -12.34 2.97 7.35
C ALA A 100 -13.43 3.50 6.41
N VAL A 101 -13.98 2.60 5.61
CA VAL A 101 -14.95 2.92 4.57
C VAL A 101 -16.24 2.15 4.82
N ASN A 102 -17.36 2.84 4.80
CA ASN A 102 -18.67 2.22 4.77
C ASN A 102 -19.01 1.85 3.32
N SER A 103 -18.95 0.58 3.00
CA SER A 103 -19.11 0.07 1.65
C SER A 103 -20.39 -0.76 1.52
N PRO A 104 -21.41 -0.24 0.82
CA PRO A 104 -22.61 -1.03 0.52
C PRO A 104 -22.32 -2.27 -0.33
N ALA A 105 -21.26 -2.21 -1.13
CA ALA A 105 -20.82 -3.28 -2.02
C ALA A 105 -19.57 -4.01 -1.48
N ALA A 106 -19.37 -4.05 -0.17
CA ALA A 106 -18.16 -4.63 0.44
C ALA A 106 -17.85 -6.03 -0.05
N ASP A 107 -18.83 -6.93 -0.03
CA ASP A 107 -18.62 -8.32 -0.43
C ASP A 107 -18.27 -8.47 -1.91
N SER A 108 -18.91 -7.69 -2.78
CA SER A 108 -18.57 -7.63 -4.21
C SER A 108 -17.17 -7.13 -4.46
N ASN A 109 -16.82 -6.03 -3.80
CA ASN A 109 -15.49 -5.42 -3.93
C ASN A 109 -14.39 -6.37 -3.44
N LEU A 110 -14.61 -7.02 -2.30
CA LEU A 110 -13.64 -7.96 -1.73
C LEU A 110 -13.40 -9.18 -2.65
N LYS A 111 -14.41 -9.59 -3.42
CA LYS A 111 -14.26 -10.66 -4.41
C LYS A 111 -13.32 -10.29 -5.55
N ASN A 112 -13.19 -9.00 -5.86
CA ASN A 112 -12.28 -8.50 -6.90
C ASN A 112 -10.83 -8.41 -6.42
N LEU A 113 -10.58 -8.62 -5.13
CA LEU A 113 -9.27 -8.49 -4.52
C LEU A 113 -8.56 -9.84 -4.40
N LEU A 114 -7.25 -9.78 -4.24
CA LEU A 114 -6.40 -10.95 -4.08
C LEU A 114 -6.40 -11.44 -2.64
N ARG A 115 -6.46 -12.75 -2.45
CA ARG A 115 -6.36 -13.36 -1.12
C ARG A 115 -5.87 -14.80 -1.21
N GLY A 116 -5.46 -15.36 -0.07
CA GLY A 116 -4.96 -16.72 0.00
C GLY A 116 -3.73 -16.94 -0.88
N ARG A 117 -3.73 -18.05 -1.59
CA ARG A 117 -2.60 -18.42 -2.47
C ARG A 117 -2.37 -17.45 -3.62
N LEU A 118 -3.44 -16.86 -4.16
CA LEU A 118 -3.32 -15.84 -5.22
C LEU A 118 -2.59 -14.61 -4.71
N ALA A 119 -2.92 -14.15 -3.51
CA ALA A 119 -2.23 -13.03 -2.89
C ALA A 119 -0.75 -13.34 -2.61
N GLN A 120 -0.47 -14.53 -2.12
CA GLN A 120 0.90 -14.97 -1.86
C GLN A 120 1.73 -14.97 -3.16
N ARG A 121 1.20 -15.58 -4.22
CA ARG A 121 1.87 -15.63 -5.51
C ARG A 121 2.09 -14.24 -6.10
N TRP A 122 1.08 -13.39 -6.04
CA TRP A 122 1.19 -12.00 -6.47
C TRP A 122 2.26 -11.22 -5.67
N MET A 123 2.35 -11.44 -4.37
CA MET A 123 3.37 -10.81 -3.54
C MET A 123 4.78 -11.26 -3.94
N GLU A 124 4.96 -12.55 -4.23
CA GLU A 124 6.22 -13.09 -4.74
C GLU A 124 6.58 -12.47 -6.10
N GLU A 125 5.61 -12.31 -6.99
CA GLU A 125 5.79 -11.63 -8.28
C GLU A 125 6.16 -10.16 -8.11
N SER A 126 5.57 -9.46 -7.14
CA SER A 126 5.91 -8.08 -6.84
C SER A 126 7.36 -7.94 -6.38
N VAL A 127 7.83 -8.84 -5.53
CA VAL A 127 9.23 -8.88 -5.09
C VAL A 127 10.15 -9.16 -6.28
N ALA A 128 9.80 -10.12 -7.14
CA ALA A 128 10.58 -10.44 -8.34
C ALA A 128 10.64 -9.25 -9.31
N THR A 129 9.54 -8.55 -9.52
CA THR A 129 9.50 -7.32 -10.32
C THR A 129 10.42 -6.25 -9.75
N LEU A 130 10.39 -6.05 -8.44
CA LEU A 130 11.28 -5.11 -7.78
C LEU A 130 12.74 -5.48 -8.00
N HIS A 131 13.10 -6.76 -7.90
CA HIS A 131 14.47 -7.24 -8.13
C HIS A 131 15.00 -6.94 -9.53
N THR A 132 14.13 -6.83 -10.53
CA THR A 132 14.57 -6.48 -11.90
C THR A 132 15.16 -5.07 -11.96
N HIS A 133 14.72 -4.17 -11.08
CA HIS A 133 15.27 -2.81 -10.98
C HIS A 133 16.63 -2.75 -10.26
N PHE A 134 17.01 -3.81 -9.59
CA PHE A 134 18.28 -3.94 -8.85
C PHE A 134 19.22 -4.94 -9.49
N SER A 135 19.04 -5.29 -10.76
CA SER A 135 19.93 -6.20 -11.46
C SER A 135 21.32 -5.59 -11.66
N PRO A 136 22.40 -6.42 -11.77
CA PRO A 136 23.74 -5.91 -12.05
C PRO A 136 23.83 -5.07 -13.31
N SER A 137 23.04 -5.39 -14.33
CA SER A 137 22.94 -4.62 -15.57
C SER A 137 22.39 -3.21 -15.37
N ALA A 138 21.65 -2.99 -14.30
CA ALA A 138 21.16 -1.66 -13.92
C ALA A 138 22.12 -0.89 -13.02
N GLY A 139 23.23 -1.52 -12.58
CA GLY A 139 24.20 -0.90 -11.69
C GLY A 139 23.74 -0.76 -10.25
N VAL A 140 22.69 -1.46 -9.85
CA VAL A 140 22.11 -1.39 -8.51
C VAL A 140 21.95 -2.81 -7.96
N HIS A 141 22.26 -2.99 -6.68
CA HIS A 141 22.18 -4.27 -6.00
C HIS A 141 21.32 -4.19 -4.75
N LEU A 142 20.50 -5.22 -4.53
CA LEU A 142 19.91 -5.50 -3.22
C LEU A 142 20.93 -6.33 -2.42
N GLN A 143 21.32 -5.83 -1.26
CA GLN A 143 22.36 -6.43 -0.43
C GLN A 143 21.89 -7.54 0.49
N ASP A 144 20.77 -8.14 0.21
CA ASP A 144 20.25 -9.14 1.15
C ASP A 144 19.77 -10.35 0.38
N GLY A 145 20.23 -11.52 0.77
CA GLY A 145 20.00 -12.82 0.16
C GLY A 145 18.54 -13.19 -0.12
N GLY A 146 17.79 -12.33 -0.77
CA GLY A 146 16.42 -12.53 -1.22
C GLY A 146 15.33 -11.96 -0.32
N HIS A 147 15.66 -11.27 0.76
CA HIS A 147 14.69 -10.59 1.62
C HIS A 147 14.52 -9.12 1.21
N ALA A 148 13.30 -8.62 1.24
CA ALA A 148 13.05 -7.20 1.01
C ALA A 148 13.66 -6.38 2.15
N VAL A 149 14.56 -5.47 1.81
CA VAL A 149 15.21 -4.56 2.75
C VAL A 149 14.29 -3.36 3.00
N SER A 150 14.25 -2.88 4.23
CA SER A 150 13.56 -1.64 4.53
C SER A 150 14.18 -0.47 3.77
N ASP A 151 13.33 0.46 3.33
CA ASP A 151 13.78 1.66 2.63
C ASP A 151 14.49 1.36 1.29
N VAL A 152 13.87 0.51 0.50
CA VAL A 152 14.43 0.04 -0.78
C VAL A 152 14.63 1.18 -1.78
N LEU A 153 13.75 2.19 -1.77
CA LEU A 153 13.86 3.32 -2.71
C LEU A 153 15.13 4.13 -2.52
N SER A 154 15.70 4.19 -1.31
CA SER A 154 16.95 4.92 -1.08
C SER A 154 18.14 4.32 -1.83
N ALA A 155 18.07 3.04 -2.20
CA ALA A 155 19.10 2.34 -2.97
C ALA A 155 18.98 2.58 -4.49
N LEU A 156 17.93 3.26 -4.96
CA LEU A 156 17.70 3.55 -6.37
C LEU A 156 18.10 4.99 -6.72
N PRO A 157 18.60 5.24 -7.94
CA PRO A 157 18.70 6.59 -8.47
C PRO A 157 17.31 7.25 -8.51
N GLU A 158 17.29 8.53 -8.23
CA GLU A 158 16.05 9.30 -8.08
C GLU A 158 15.15 9.27 -9.32
N ASP A 159 15.76 9.25 -10.51
CA ASP A 159 15.06 9.14 -11.79
C ASP A 159 14.31 7.82 -11.99
N ARG A 160 14.66 6.79 -11.21
CA ARG A 160 13.97 5.49 -11.26
C ARG A 160 12.81 5.38 -10.28
N TRP A 161 12.75 6.23 -9.27
CA TRP A 161 11.72 6.15 -8.23
C TRP A 161 10.30 6.18 -8.82
N GLU A 162 10.04 7.17 -9.67
CA GLU A 162 8.71 7.32 -10.27
C GLU A 162 8.31 6.11 -11.09
N ARG A 163 9.25 5.54 -11.84
CA ARG A 163 8.98 4.36 -12.67
C ARG A 163 8.64 3.16 -11.81
N VAL A 164 9.43 2.89 -10.77
CA VAL A 164 9.22 1.75 -9.86
C VAL A 164 7.91 1.89 -9.11
N VAL A 165 7.64 3.05 -8.55
CA VAL A 165 6.41 3.30 -7.79
C VAL A 165 5.18 3.21 -8.69
N ARG A 166 5.24 3.78 -9.88
CA ARG A 166 4.13 3.73 -10.83
C ARG A 166 3.83 2.30 -11.27
N GLU A 167 4.86 1.50 -11.51
CA GLU A 167 4.71 0.10 -11.89
C GLU A 167 4.09 -0.74 -10.77
N LEU A 168 4.53 -0.53 -9.53
CA LEU A 168 4.10 -1.34 -8.38
C LEU A 168 2.78 -0.87 -7.75
N PHE A 169 2.55 0.43 -7.70
CA PHE A 169 1.31 0.99 -7.12
C PHE A 169 0.20 1.25 -8.12
N LEU A 170 0.48 1.11 -9.41
CA LEU A 170 -0.47 1.27 -10.52
C LEU A 170 -1.07 2.68 -10.65
N ALA A 171 -0.43 3.66 -10.06
CA ALA A 171 -0.94 5.03 -10.03
C ALA A 171 0.02 6.07 -10.61
#